data_3936227c307a608ae645f613fe62d2e1
#
_entry.id   3936227c307a608ae645f613fe62d2e1
#
_cell.length_a   1.000
_cell.length_b   1.000
_cell.length_c   1.000
_cell.angle_alpha   90.00
_cell.angle_beta   90.00
_cell.angle_gamma   90.00
#
_symmetry.space_group_name_H-M   'P 1'
#
loop_
_entity.id
_entity.type
_entity.pdbx_description
1 polymer ?
#
loop_
_entity_poly.entity_id
_entity_poly.type
_entity_poly.pdbx_seq_one_letter_code
_entity_poly.pdbx_strand_id
1 'polypeptide(L)' 'MDFKIECEREEDGCWLAEVPQLPGVLAYGVSPEEAMSKAEVLARRVLAERLEHGESCAHAINISVTVV' A
#
# COMPACT_ATOMS: atom_id res chain seq x y z
N MET A 1 5.33 -13.25 -2.83
CA MET A 1 5.42 -11.88 -3.39
C MET A 1 5.39 -10.87 -2.25
N ASP A 2 6.40 -10.04 -2.18
CA ASP A 2 6.55 -9.08 -1.07
C ASP A 2 6.37 -7.65 -1.54
N PHE A 3 5.54 -6.89 -0.83
CA PHE A 3 5.32 -5.47 -1.08
C PHE A 3 5.68 -4.67 0.16
N LYS A 4 6.21 -3.49 -0.05
CA LYS A 4 6.62 -2.60 1.03
C LYS A 4 5.74 -1.37 1.04
N ILE A 5 5.21 -1.02 2.21
CA ILE A 5 4.48 0.24 2.41
C ILE A 5 5.45 1.23 3.03
N GLU A 6 5.66 2.35 2.35
CA GLU A 6 6.46 3.45 2.86
C GLU A 6 5.52 4.52 3.39
N CYS A 7 5.79 4.99 4.59
CA CYS A 7 4.96 6.00 5.24
C CYS A 7 5.81 7.16 5.70
N GLU A 8 5.41 8.39 5.34
CA GLU A 8 6.12 9.58 5.78
C GLU A 8 5.14 10.69 6.14
N ARG A 9 5.59 11.60 6.99
CA ARG A 9 4.80 12.74 7.41
C ARG A 9 4.96 13.89 6.42
N GLU A 10 3.84 14.43 5.97
CA GLU A 10 3.82 15.60 5.09
C GLU A 10 3.94 16.90 5.89
N GLU A 11 4.24 18.00 5.19
CA GLU A 11 4.41 19.31 5.82
C GLU A 11 3.17 19.80 6.54
N ASP A 12 1.99 19.43 6.06
CA ASP A 12 0.72 19.82 6.67
C ASP A 12 0.34 19.00 7.90
N GLY A 13 1.18 18.05 8.29
CA GLY A 13 0.93 17.20 9.44
C GLY A 13 0.21 15.88 9.13
N CYS A 14 -0.30 15.73 7.92
CA CYS A 14 -0.90 14.46 7.49
C CYS A 14 0.19 13.44 7.16
N TRP A 15 -0.20 12.19 7.11
CA TRP A 15 0.71 11.09 6.76
C TRP A 15 0.35 10.56 5.39
N LEU A 16 1.38 10.26 4.61
CA LEU A 16 1.24 9.63 3.29
C LEU A 16 1.83 8.23 3.37
N ALA A 17 1.05 7.24 2.95
CA ALA A 17 1.54 5.87 2.80
C ALA A 17 1.42 5.49 1.34
N GLU A 18 2.44 4.84 0.80
CA GLU A 18 2.43 4.38 -0.59
C GLU A 18 3.12 3.05 -0.74
N VAL A 19 2.78 2.35 -1.82
CA VAL A 19 3.42 1.09 -2.20
C VAL A 19 4.14 1.36 -3.52
N PRO A 20 5.46 1.59 -3.49
CA PRO A 20 6.20 1.94 -4.72
C PRO A 20 6.10 0.90 -5.83
N GLN A 21 5.98 -0.37 -5.48
CA GLN A 21 5.86 -1.44 -6.46
C GLN A 21 4.51 -1.44 -7.20
N LEU A 22 3.53 -0.72 -6.67
CA LEU A 22 2.19 -0.63 -7.25
C LEU A 22 1.87 0.83 -7.52
N PRO A 23 2.20 1.35 -8.72
CA PRO A 23 1.95 2.75 -9.06
C PRO A 23 0.48 3.14 -8.85
N GLY A 24 0.27 4.27 -8.20
CA GLY A 24 -1.06 4.76 -7.90
C GLY A 24 -1.65 4.27 -6.58
N VAL A 25 -0.99 3.33 -5.91
CA VAL A 25 -1.43 2.87 -4.59
C VAL A 25 -0.81 3.75 -3.54
N LEU A 26 -1.57 4.75 -3.11
CA LEU A 26 -1.18 5.65 -2.04
C LEU A 26 -2.41 6.13 -1.28
N ALA A 27 -2.22 6.54 -0.04
CA ALA A 27 -3.32 7.02 0.79
C ALA A 27 -2.80 7.99 1.83
N TYR A 28 -3.67 8.92 2.24
CA TYR A 28 -3.39 9.87 3.30
C TYR A 28 -4.17 9.52 4.55
N GLY A 29 -3.64 9.90 5.69
CA GLY A 29 -4.33 9.72 6.96
C GLY A 29 -3.84 10.76 7.97
N VAL A 30 -4.56 10.89 9.07
CA VAL A 30 -4.19 11.80 10.16
C VAL A 30 -3.16 11.16 11.08
N SER A 31 -2.95 9.85 10.94
CA SER A 31 -1.94 9.09 11.68
C SER A 31 -1.25 8.13 10.72
N PRO A 32 -0.04 7.67 11.05
CA PRO A 32 0.63 6.69 10.20
C PRO A 32 -0.16 5.38 10.09
N GLU A 33 -0.80 4.94 11.17
CA GLU A 33 -1.61 3.73 11.17
C GLU A 33 -2.78 3.83 10.20
N GLU A 34 -3.46 4.98 10.18
CA GLU A 34 -4.57 5.21 9.27
C GLU A 34 -4.11 5.20 7.81
N ALA A 35 -3.04 5.93 7.51
CA ALA A 35 -2.50 6.01 6.16
C ALA A 35 -2.07 4.63 5.66
N MET A 36 -1.37 3.87 6.50
CA MET A 36 -0.89 2.54 6.16
C MET A 36 -2.03 1.56 5.96
N SER A 37 -3.06 1.61 6.80
CA SER A 37 -4.22 0.72 6.66
C SER A 37 -4.95 0.98 5.34
N LYS A 38 -5.12 2.24 4.99
CA LYS A 38 -5.76 2.62 3.73
C LYS A 38 -4.95 2.16 2.52
N ALA A 39 -3.63 2.34 2.58
CA ALA A 39 -2.73 1.90 1.51
C ALA A 39 -2.76 0.38 1.36
N GLU A 40 -2.79 -0.36 2.47
CA GLU A 40 -2.86 -1.81 2.44
C GLU A 40 -4.15 -2.28 1.77
N VAL A 41 -5.28 -1.67 2.10
CA VAL A 41 -6.56 -2.01 1.48
C VAL A 41 -6.50 -1.82 -0.03
N LEU A 42 -5.95 -0.67 -0.47
CA LEU A 42 -5.80 -0.38 -1.90
C LEU A 42 -4.87 -1.38 -2.58
N ALA A 43 -3.75 -1.72 -1.94
CA ALA A 43 -2.80 -2.69 -2.49
C ALA A 43 -3.46 -4.05 -2.67
N ARG A 44 -4.21 -4.51 -1.66
CA ARG A 44 -4.90 -5.80 -1.74
C ARG A 44 -5.96 -5.82 -2.82
N ARG A 45 -6.67 -4.71 -3.01
CA ARG A 45 -7.68 -4.59 -4.09
C ARG A 45 -7.03 -4.69 -5.47
N VAL A 46 -5.91 -3.99 -5.67
CA VAL A 46 -5.19 -4.03 -6.94
C VAL A 46 -4.68 -5.44 -7.23
N LEU A 47 -4.11 -6.10 -6.23
CA LEU A 47 -3.60 -7.45 -6.38
C LEU A 47 -4.71 -8.46 -6.64
N ALA A 48 -5.84 -8.32 -5.96
CA ALA A 48 -7.01 -9.17 -6.19
C ALA A 48 -7.52 -8.99 -7.61
N GLU A 49 -7.59 -7.77 -8.08
CA GLU A 49 -8.03 -7.45 -9.44
C GLU A 49 -7.11 -8.06 -10.49
N ARG A 50 -5.80 -7.99 -10.26
CA ARG A 50 -4.82 -8.61 -11.16
C ARG A 50 -4.99 -10.13 -11.25
N LEU A 51 -5.27 -10.77 -10.12
CA LEU A 51 -5.55 -12.21 -10.10
C LEU A 51 -6.82 -12.54 -10.89
N GLU A 52 -7.87 -11.74 -10.72
CA GLU A 52 -9.14 -11.93 -11.43
C GLU A 52 -8.98 -11.80 -12.93
N HIS A 53 -8.10 -10.92 -13.38
CA HIS A 53 -7.84 -10.70 -14.81
C HIS A 53 -6.74 -11.59 -15.36
N GLY A 54 -6.21 -12.51 -14.56
CA GLY A 54 -5.16 -13.43 -15.00
C GLY A 54 -3.81 -12.76 -15.22
N GLU A 55 -3.60 -11.57 -14.68
CA GLU A 55 -2.35 -10.82 -14.84
C GLU A 55 -1.23 -11.32 -13.93
N SER A 56 -1.57 -12.11 -12.93
CA SER A 56 -0.58 -12.72 -12.05
C SER A 56 -1.07 -14.06 -11.55
N CYS A 57 -0.13 -14.89 -11.08
CA CYS A 57 -0.45 -16.18 -10.51
C CYS A 57 -0.79 -16.04 -9.03
N ALA A 58 -1.46 -17.04 -8.46
CA ALA A 58 -1.72 -17.08 -7.04
C ALA A 58 -0.40 -17.28 -6.29
N HIS A 59 -0.05 -16.35 -5.43
CA HIS A 59 1.17 -16.37 -4.63
C HIS A 59 0.87 -15.96 -3.20
N ALA A 60 1.73 -16.36 -2.29
CA ALA A 60 1.71 -15.79 -0.94
C ALA A 60 2.08 -14.32 -1.05
N ILE A 61 1.23 -13.44 -0.52
CA ILE A 61 1.45 -12.00 -0.57
C ILE A 61 1.84 -11.50 0.81
N ASN A 62 3.03 -10.90 0.92
CA ASN A 62 3.52 -10.32 2.14
C ASN A 62 3.64 -8.81 1.97
N ILE A 63 3.10 -8.08 2.91
CA ILE A 63 3.16 -6.62 2.91
C ILE A 63 3.93 -6.18 4.15
N SER A 64 5.08 -5.54 3.92
CA SER A 64 5.91 -4.99 4.98
C SER A 64 5.64 -3.50 5.14
N VAL A 65 5.82 -2.99 6.34
CA VAL A 65 5.60 -1.57 6.64
C VAL A 65 6.93 -0.92 7.02
N THR A 66 7.25 0.20 6.39
CA THR A 66 8.41 1.01 6.72
C THR A 66 7.95 2.45 6.92
N VAL A 67 8.26 3.00 8.09
CA VAL A 67 7.99 4.41 8.40
C VAL A 67 9.27 5.20 8.21
N VAL A 68 9.20 6.23 7.40
CA VAL A 68 10.35 7.06 7.05
C VAL A 68 10.36 8.35 7.85
#